data_4f88a59931617146c4376229e48d54fd
#
_entry.id   4f88a59931617146c4376229e48d54fd
#
_cell.length_a   1.000
_cell.length_b   1.000
_cell.length_c   1.000
_cell.angle_alpha   90.00
_cell.angle_beta   90.00
_cell.angle_gamma   90.00
#
_symmetry.space_group_name_H-M   'P 1'
#
loop_
_entity.id
_entity.type
_entity.pdbx_description
1 polymer ?
#
loop_
_entity_poly.entity_id
_entity_poly.type
_entity_poly.pdbx_seq_one_letter_code
_entity_poly.pdbx_strand_id
1 'polypeptide(L)'
;TQAIQYCIEPFDLNGHLFRVSMTVSDPDKNGQLFRLPAWIPGSYMIREFAKNIVQIRATCQNKTVQLDKIDKHTWQAEACDGPVTVSYEVYAWDLSVRSAHVDQTHAFFNGSSVFLEAVGLENRPHIVDIKKPDSPDAHTWRVITALPEHKASRYGFGTYMAKDYDELIDSPVEMGNFILGQFEACGVPHEIAITGKVPNLDLKRIEDDLRKICETEITLFEPETRKAPVSRYVFFVMVVKNGYGGLEHRASTALLCSRSSLPSKNRAENPQQKIDEDYLQFLGLCSHECFHTWNVKRI
;
A
#
# COMPACT_ATOMS: atom_id res chain seq x y z
N THR A 1 5.10 -23.66 -10.72
CA THR A 1 6.02 -22.62 -10.20
C THR A 1 5.57 -22.29 -8.79
N GLN A 2 6.45 -22.47 -7.81
CA GLN A 2 6.11 -22.18 -6.41
C GLN A 2 6.08 -20.66 -6.19
N ALA A 3 5.07 -20.19 -5.44
CA ALA A 3 4.94 -18.78 -5.09
C ALA A 3 6.02 -18.37 -4.07
N ILE A 4 6.48 -17.12 -4.16
CA ILE A 4 7.29 -16.50 -3.12
C ILE A 4 6.39 -16.17 -1.94
N GLN A 5 6.82 -16.53 -0.72
CA GLN A 5 6.02 -16.35 0.49
C GLN A 5 6.57 -15.19 1.31
N TYR A 6 5.70 -14.28 1.71
CA TYR A 6 6.02 -13.21 2.64
C TYR A 6 5.14 -13.29 3.88
N CYS A 7 5.68 -12.82 4.99
CA CYS A 7 4.93 -12.50 6.18
C CYS A 7 5.33 -11.10 6.64
N ILE A 8 4.38 -10.25 6.96
CA ILE A 8 4.64 -8.90 7.50
C ILE A 8 3.75 -8.66 8.72
N GLU A 9 4.35 -8.08 9.76
CA GLU A 9 3.70 -7.75 11.01
C GLU A 9 4.17 -6.38 11.51
N PRO A 10 3.28 -5.44 11.86
CA PRO A 10 3.66 -4.28 12.66
C PRO A 10 3.88 -4.75 14.10
N PHE A 11 5.10 -5.22 14.43
CA PHE A 11 5.34 -5.95 15.68
C PHE A 11 5.70 -5.05 16.86
N ASP A 12 6.28 -3.87 16.61
CA ASP A 12 6.56 -2.87 17.63
C ASP A 12 5.97 -1.51 17.23
N LEU A 13 4.79 -1.23 17.75
CA LEU A 13 4.05 -0.03 17.42
C LEU A 13 4.71 1.24 18.02
N ASN A 14 5.40 1.10 19.15
CA ASN A 14 6.12 2.21 19.81
C ASN A 14 7.49 2.45 19.19
N GLY A 15 8.16 1.38 18.78
CA GLY A 15 9.45 1.41 18.08
C GLY A 15 9.32 1.66 16.58
N HIS A 16 8.10 1.73 16.05
CA HIS A 16 7.80 1.97 14.64
C HIS A 16 8.41 0.91 13.72
N LEU A 17 8.27 -0.37 14.06
CA LEU A 17 8.92 -1.46 13.36
C LEU A 17 7.94 -2.44 12.73
N PHE A 18 8.15 -2.72 11.44
CA PHE A 18 7.63 -3.91 10.80
C PHE A 18 8.66 -5.05 10.94
N ARG A 19 8.18 -6.25 11.23
CA ARG A 19 8.93 -7.49 11.04
C ARG A 19 8.47 -8.15 9.75
N VAL A 20 9.43 -8.45 8.88
CA VAL A 20 9.16 -9.06 7.58
C VAL A 20 9.97 -10.34 7.45
N SER A 21 9.38 -11.36 6.87
CA SER A 21 10.09 -12.53 6.38
C SER A 21 9.69 -12.86 4.96
N MET A 22 10.65 -13.39 4.20
CA MET A 22 10.49 -13.80 2.82
C MET A 22 11.08 -15.19 2.65
N THR A 23 10.33 -16.13 2.08
CA THR A 23 10.80 -17.50 1.82
C THR A 23 10.77 -17.78 0.33
N VAL A 24 11.91 -18.23 -0.17
CA VAL A 24 12.13 -18.74 -1.53
C VAL A 24 12.35 -20.25 -1.43
N SER A 25 11.42 -21.03 -2.00
CA SER A 25 11.45 -22.51 -1.87
C SER A 25 12.53 -23.17 -2.70
N ASP A 26 12.88 -22.59 -3.85
CA ASP A 26 13.89 -23.07 -4.79
C ASP A 26 14.83 -21.90 -5.17
N PRO A 27 15.77 -21.52 -4.28
CA PRO A 27 16.69 -20.43 -4.49
C PRO A 27 17.73 -20.75 -5.57
N ASP A 28 18.43 -19.72 -6.05
CA ASP A 28 19.55 -19.88 -6.97
C ASP A 28 20.62 -20.76 -6.31
N LYS A 29 21.11 -21.76 -7.05
CA LYS A 29 22.13 -22.72 -6.58
C LYS A 29 23.49 -22.09 -6.30
N ASN A 30 23.74 -20.89 -6.85
CA ASN A 30 24.96 -20.12 -6.61
C ASN A 30 24.81 -19.08 -5.50
N GLY A 31 23.67 -19.12 -4.78
CA GLY A 31 23.31 -18.15 -3.76
C GLY A 31 22.27 -17.12 -4.27
N GLN A 32 21.13 -17.08 -3.61
CA GLN A 32 20.02 -16.20 -3.98
C GLN A 32 20.35 -14.73 -3.68
N LEU A 33 20.15 -13.88 -4.67
CA LEU A 33 20.20 -12.43 -4.50
C LEU A 33 18.84 -11.90 -4.04
N PHE A 34 18.88 -11.00 -3.06
CA PHE A 34 17.74 -10.26 -2.54
C PHE A 34 18.01 -8.76 -2.67
N ARG A 35 17.02 -8.02 -3.15
CA ARG A 35 17.16 -6.58 -3.36
C ARG A 35 15.94 -5.83 -2.85
N LEU A 36 16.13 -4.73 -2.13
CA LEU A 36 15.05 -3.79 -1.85
C LEU A 36 15.09 -2.67 -2.88
N PRO A 37 13.95 -2.29 -3.49
CA PRO A 37 13.93 -1.17 -4.43
C PRO A 37 14.47 0.11 -3.80
N ALA A 38 15.21 0.89 -4.57
CA ALA A 38 15.70 2.22 -4.15
C ALA A 38 14.73 3.34 -4.56
N TRP A 39 13.69 2.99 -5.31
CA TRP A 39 12.76 3.92 -5.93
C TRP A 39 11.34 3.34 -5.92
N ILE A 40 10.35 4.21 -5.97
CA ILE A 40 8.94 3.87 -6.15
C ILE A 40 8.41 4.63 -7.36
N PRO A 41 7.69 3.98 -8.30
CA PRO A 41 7.03 4.63 -9.43
C PRO A 41 6.12 5.79 -8.97
N GLY A 42 6.17 6.91 -9.69
CA GLY A 42 5.49 8.15 -9.30
C GLY A 42 6.34 9.09 -8.42
N SER A 43 7.49 8.64 -7.91
CA SER A 43 8.42 9.50 -7.20
C SER A 43 9.54 10.01 -8.11
N TYR A 44 9.85 11.29 -8.02
CA TYR A 44 10.94 11.94 -8.79
C TYR A 44 12.31 11.84 -8.12
N MET A 45 12.42 11.05 -7.04
CA MET A 45 13.64 10.95 -6.24
C MET A 45 13.96 9.50 -5.92
N ILE A 46 15.25 9.18 -5.85
CA ILE A 46 15.73 7.94 -5.25
C ILE A 46 15.46 8.02 -3.74
N ARG A 47 14.81 6.99 -3.19
CA ARG A 47 14.33 6.97 -1.80
C ARG A 47 15.24 6.23 -0.84
N GLU A 48 16.09 5.31 -1.35
CA GLU A 48 17.03 4.54 -0.53
C GLU A 48 16.35 3.81 0.63
N PHE A 49 15.26 3.07 0.36
CA PHE A 49 14.45 2.40 1.39
C PHE A 49 15.24 1.42 2.26
N ALA A 50 16.30 0.81 1.70
CA ALA A 50 17.14 -0.16 2.40
C ALA A 50 17.86 0.43 3.64
N LYS A 51 17.97 1.75 3.75
CA LYS A 51 18.51 2.42 4.96
C LYS A 51 17.66 2.17 6.20
N ASN A 52 16.39 1.84 6.01
CA ASN A 52 15.43 1.59 7.08
C ASN A 52 15.45 0.13 7.58
N ILE A 53 16.20 -0.77 6.94
CA ILE A 53 16.40 -2.14 7.43
C ILE A 53 17.34 -2.08 8.63
N VAL A 54 16.80 -2.38 9.82
CA VAL A 54 17.53 -2.31 11.09
C VAL A 54 18.41 -3.54 11.28
N GLN A 55 17.85 -4.70 10.98
CA GLN A 55 18.59 -5.98 11.03
C GLN A 55 18.05 -6.93 9.97
N ILE A 56 18.91 -7.80 9.47
CA ILE A 56 18.58 -8.78 8.44
C ILE A 56 19.39 -10.06 8.66
N ARG A 57 18.75 -11.21 8.47
CA ARG A 57 19.40 -12.53 8.55
C ARG A 57 18.77 -13.51 7.58
N ALA A 58 19.53 -14.51 7.17
CA ALA A 58 19.06 -15.61 6.34
C ALA A 58 19.17 -16.96 7.06
N THR A 59 18.22 -17.84 6.78
CA THR A 59 18.24 -19.23 7.24
C THR A 59 17.92 -20.16 6.09
N CYS A 60 18.52 -21.35 6.08
CA CYS A 60 18.19 -22.44 5.19
C CYS A 60 17.96 -23.70 6.02
N GLN A 61 16.83 -24.36 5.88
CA GLN A 61 16.47 -25.53 6.69
C GLN A 61 16.64 -25.29 8.21
N ASN A 62 16.24 -24.11 8.70
CA ASN A 62 16.40 -23.65 10.09
C ASN A 62 17.84 -23.44 10.59
N LYS A 63 18.84 -23.50 9.70
CA LYS A 63 20.22 -23.16 10.03
C LYS A 63 20.54 -21.76 9.48
N THR A 64 21.24 -20.95 10.28
CA THR A 64 21.73 -19.65 9.79
C THR A 64 22.69 -19.87 8.65
N VAL A 65 22.49 -19.15 7.55
CA VAL A 65 23.39 -19.07 6.41
C VAL A 65 23.95 -17.66 6.29
N GLN A 66 25.13 -17.54 5.69
CA GLN A 66 25.75 -16.24 5.50
C GLN A 66 24.91 -15.40 4.54
N LEU A 67 24.78 -14.10 4.84
CA LEU A 67 24.10 -13.12 4.04
C LEU A 67 25.01 -11.91 3.86
N ASP A 68 25.64 -11.82 2.69
CA ASP A 68 26.60 -10.77 2.38
C ASP A 68 25.87 -9.56 1.77
N LYS A 69 26.16 -8.36 2.27
CA LYS A 69 25.69 -7.13 1.69
C LYS A 69 26.58 -6.74 0.51
N ILE A 70 26.04 -6.86 -0.71
CA ILE A 70 26.78 -6.63 -1.95
C ILE A 70 26.87 -5.13 -2.27
N ASP A 71 25.80 -4.40 -2.04
CA ASP A 71 25.72 -2.96 -2.17
C ASP A 71 24.74 -2.37 -1.14
N LYS A 72 24.38 -1.10 -1.28
CA LYS A 72 23.51 -0.41 -0.31
C LYS A 72 22.08 -0.97 -0.20
N HIS A 73 21.61 -1.73 -1.20
CA HIS A 73 20.24 -2.27 -1.21
C HIS A 73 20.13 -3.72 -1.67
N THR A 74 21.27 -4.43 -1.85
CA THR A 74 21.33 -5.81 -2.34
C THR A 74 22.10 -6.71 -1.37
N TRP A 75 21.58 -7.91 -1.13
CA TRP A 75 22.19 -8.95 -0.31
C TRP A 75 22.25 -10.26 -1.10
N GLN A 76 23.27 -11.06 -0.83
CA GLN A 76 23.42 -12.40 -1.38
C GLN A 76 23.48 -13.41 -0.24
N ALA A 77 22.55 -14.38 -0.26
CA ALA A 77 22.64 -15.51 0.64
C ALA A 77 23.63 -16.54 0.12
N GLU A 78 24.35 -17.17 1.03
CA GLU A 78 25.18 -18.35 0.73
C GLU A 78 24.33 -19.43 0.05
N ALA A 79 24.94 -20.14 -0.91
CA ALA A 79 24.29 -21.25 -1.60
C ALA A 79 23.89 -22.36 -0.61
N CYS A 80 22.70 -22.87 -0.75
CA CYS A 80 22.21 -23.97 0.10
C CYS A 80 21.20 -24.87 -0.64
N ASP A 81 21.09 -26.11 -0.17
CA ASP A 81 20.17 -27.10 -0.72
C ASP A 81 18.83 -27.04 0.05
N GLY A 82 17.92 -26.17 -0.39
CA GLY A 82 16.57 -26.09 0.18
C GLY A 82 16.04 -24.67 0.30
N PRO A 83 14.87 -24.50 0.90
CA PRO A 83 14.26 -23.20 1.04
C PRO A 83 15.11 -22.22 1.84
N VAL A 84 15.27 -21.01 1.33
CA VAL A 84 15.92 -19.88 2.04
C VAL A 84 14.83 -18.95 2.55
N THR A 85 14.92 -18.61 3.83
CA THR A 85 14.10 -17.58 4.47
C THR A 85 14.99 -16.43 4.92
N VAL A 86 14.67 -15.22 4.43
CA VAL A 86 15.28 -13.97 4.90
C VAL A 86 14.30 -13.28 5.84
N SER A 87 14.75 -12.95 7.04
CA SER A 87 13.95 -12.22 8.05
C SER A 87 14.63 -10.90 8.39
N TYR A 88 13.87 -9.84 8.44
CA TYR A 88 14.39 -8.49 8.69
C TYR A 88 13.35 -7.60 9.37
N GLU A 89 13.85 -6.49 9.92
CA GLU A 89 13.03 -5.46 10.55
C GLU A 89 13.18 -4.15 9.80
N VAL A 90 12.06 -3.46 9.58
CA VAL A 90 12.01 -2.21 8.83
C VAL A 90 11.49 -1.10 9.75
N TYR A 91 12.31 -0.05 9.95
CA TYR A 91 11.90 1.15 10.64
C TYR A 91 10.96 1.97 9.75
N ALA A 92 9.79 2.29 10.26
CA ALA A 92 8.67 2.86 9.50
C ALA A 92 8.09 4.08 10.22
N TRP A 93 8.76 5.21 10.12
CA TRP A 93 8.34 6.48 10.69
C TRP A 93 8.33 7.60 9.63
N ASP A 94 7.72 7.30 8.50
CA ASP A 94 7.52 8.28 7.42
C ASP A 94 6.04 8.27 7.00
N LEU A 95 5.32 9.31 7.41
CA LEU A 95 3.89 9.48 7.14
C LEU A 95 3.59 9.96 5.71
N SER A 96 4.56 9.97 4.82
CA SER A 96 4.34 10.30 3.41
C SER A 96 3.62 9.19 2.67
N VAL A 97 3.00 9.53 1.53
CA VAL A 97 2.39 8.57 0.61
C VAL A 97 3.40 7.62 -0.06
N ARG A 98 4.71 7.82 0.16
CA ARG A 98 5.80 7.18 -0.61
C ARG A 98 6.62 6.16 0.18
N SER A 99 6.33 5.93 1.44
CA SER A 99 7.14 5.10 2.31
C SER A 99 6.29 4.20 3.21
N ALA A 100 6.70 4.04 4.47
CA ALA A 100 6.02 3.21 5.44
C ALA A 100 5.91 3.92 6.79
N HIS A 101 4.82 3.68 7.50
CA HIS A 101 4.52 4.24 8.81
C HIS A 101 3.90 3.21 9.73
N VAL A 102 4.33 3.20 10.99
CA VAL A 102 3.72 2.40 12.06
C VAL A 102 3.65 3.23 13.32
N ASP A 103 2.48 3.30 13.94
CA ASP A 103 2.29 3.77 15.31
C ASP A 103 1.16 3.01 16.02
N GLN A 104 0.76 3.46 17.21
CA GLN A 104 -0.31 2.85 17.98
C GLN A 104 -1.70 3.05 17.37
N THR A 105 -1.86 3.89 16.37
CA THR A 105 -3.15 4.24 15.77
C THR A 105 -3.39 3.55 14.44
N HIS A 106 -2.33 3.31 13.66
CA HIS A 106 -2.41 2.64 12.36
C HIS A 106 -1.04 2.20 11.84
N ALA A 107 -1.03 1.42 10.78
CA ALA A 107 0.15 1.11 10.01
C ALA A 107 -0.14 1.19 8.52
N PHE A 108 0.80 1.76 7.77
CA PHE A 108 0.73 1.91 6.32
C PHE A 108 2.07 1.54 5.69
N PHE A 109 2.05 0.90 4.54
CA PHE A 109 3.26 0.71 3.74
C PHE A 109 2.99 0.66 2.23
N ASN A 110 3.95 1.14 1.47
CA ASN A 110 4.16 0.77 0.08
C ASN A 110 5.06 -0.47 0.03
N GLY A 111 4.74 -1.43 -0.82
CA GLY A 111 5.52 -2.68 -0.90
C GLY A 111 7.00 -2.47 -1.23
N SER A 112 7.34 -1.46 -2.03
CA SER A 112 8.72 -1.06 -2.33
C SER A 112 9.55 -0.65 -1.11
N SER A 113 8.90 -0.26 -0.01
CA SER A 113 9.56 0.13 1.24
C SER A 113 9.86 -1.04 2.17
N VAL A 114 9.21 -2.20 1.97
CA VAL A 114 9.22 -3.29 2.95
C VAL A 114 9.50 -4.67 2.35
N PHE A 115 9.19 -4.93 1.08
CA PHE A 115 9.36 -6.26 0.49
C PHE A 115 10.62 -6.37 -0.34
N LEU A 116 11.52 -7.26 0.06
CA LEU A 116 12.66 -7.65 -0.76
C LEU A 116 12.19 -8.37 -2.02
N GLU A 117 12.87 -8.14 -3.12
CA GLU A 117 12.77 -8.88 -4.36
C GLU A 117 13.69 -10.10 -4.31
N ALA A 118 13.24 -11.27 -4.72
CA ALA A 118 14.11 -12.37 -5.05
C ALA A 118 14.52 -12.25 -6.52
N VAL A 119 15.72 -11.78 -6.77
CA VAL A 119 16.21 -11.47 -8.11
C VAL A 119 16.17 -12.70 -9.01
N GLY A 120 15.56 -12.54 -10.19
CA GLY A 120 15.31 -13.62 -11.16
C GLY A 120 14.02 -14.40 -10.94
N LEU A 121 13.23 -14.06 -9.91
CA LEU A 121 11.98 -14.74 -9.56
C LEU A 121 10.78 -13.79 -9.52
N GLU A 122 10.92 -12.59 -10.07
CA GLU A 122 9.97 -11.48 -10.02
C GLU A 122 8.60 -11.83 -10.65
N ASN A 123 8.64 -12.68 -11.70
CA ASN A 123 7.44 -13.09 -12.46
C ASN A 123 6.65 -14.25 -11.80
N ARG A 124 7.06 -14.69 -10.60
CA ARG A 124 6.32 -15.70 -9.86
C ARG A 124 5.14 -15.08 -9.11
N PRO A 125 4.11 -15.85 -8.75
CA PRO A 125 3.12 -15.39 -7.79
C PRO A 125 3.76 -15.10 -6.42
N HIS A 126 3.29 -14.05 -5.76
CA HIS A 126 3.72 -13.62 -4.45
C HIS A 126 2.54 -13.71 -3.48
N ILE A 127 2.69 -14.43 -2.39
CA ILE A 127 1.69 -14.55 -1.33
C ILE A 127 2.23 -13.80 -0.11
N VAL A 128 1.45 -12.87 0.41
CA VAL A 128 1.79 -12.13 1.62
C VAL A 128 0.79 -12.42 2.72
N ASP A 129 1.28 -12.89 3.87
CA ASP A 129 0.52 -13.05 5.09
C ASP A 129 0.68 -11.78 5.94
N ILE A 130 -0.38 -10.99 6.01
CA ILE A 130 -0.43 -9.77 6.82
C ILE A 130 -0.92 -10.15 8.21
N LYS A 131 -0.02 -10.07 9.17
CA LYS A 131 -0.28 -10.42 10.58
C LYS A 131 -0.82 -9.23 11.36
N LYS A 132 -1.78 -9.53 12.22
CA LYS A 132 -2.28 -8.57 13.19
C LYS A 132 -1.22 -8.32 14.26
N PRO A 133 -0.96 -7.05 14.63
CA PRO A 133 -0.04 -6.77 15.73
C PRO A 133 -0.58 -7.35 17.05
N ASP A 134 0.32 -7.91 17.86
CA ASP A 134 0.00 -8.36 19.22
C ASP A 134 0.01 -7.17 20.18
N SER A 135 -1.05 -6.36 20.07
CA SER A 135 -1.24 -5.16 20.89
C SER A 135 -2.71 -4.93 21.17
N PRO A 136 -3.08 -4.55 22.41
CA PRO A 136 -4.44 -4.15 22.73
C PRO A 136 -4.96 -2.98 21.89
N ASP A 137 -4.09 -2.07 21.47
CA ASP A 137 -4.45 -0.91 20.65
C ASP A 137 -4.95 -1.33 19.24
N ALA A 138 -4.48 -2.49 18.75
CA ALA A 138 -4.79 -2.98 17.43
C ALA A 138 -5.94 -4.01 17.38
N HIS A 139 -6.64 -4.27 18.49
CA HIS A 139 -7.64 -5.35 18.53
C HIS A 139 -8.80 -5.16 17.54
N THR A 140 -9.14 -3.90 17.19
CA THR A 140 -10.18 -3.54 16.22
C THR A 140 -9.66 -3.20 14.84
N TRP A 141 -8.35 -3.28 14.61
CA TRP A 141 -7.77 -2.95 13.32
C TRP A 141 -8.27 -3.85 12.21
N ARG A 142 -8.42 -3.27 11.06
CA ARG A 142 -8.77 -3.91 9.78
C ARG A 142 -7.65 -3.67 8.78
N VAL A 143 -7.67 -4.43 7.69
CA VAL A 143 -6.73 -4.29 6.56
C VAL A 143 -7.49 -3.83 5.34
N ILE A 144 -6.94 -2.89 4.57
CA ILE A 144 -7.40 -2.58 3.23
C ILE A 144 -6.21 -2.49 2.27
N THR A 145 -6.36 -3.09 1.12
CA THR A 145 -5.38 -3.11 0.02
C THR A 145 -6.11 -3.41 -1.29
N ALA A 146 -5.50 -3.06 -2.41
CA ALA A 146 -5.97 -3.48 -3.73
C ALA A 146 -5.60 -4.94 -4.08
N LEU A 147 -4.69 -5.57 -3.33
CA LEU A 147 -4.34 -6.98 -3.52
C LEU A 147 -5.58 -7.88 -3.37
N PRO A 148 -5.75 -8.89 -4.24
CA PRO A 148 -6.76 -9.91 -4.06
C PRO A 148 -6.58 -10.70 -2.76
N GLU A 149 -7.68 -10.95 -2.05
CA GLU A 149 -7.70 -11.86 -0.91
C GLU A 149 -7.41 -13.30 -1.39
N HIS A 150 -6.44 -13.97 -0.77
CA HIS A 150 -6.14 -15.40 -1.04
C HIS A 150 -6.85 -16.31 -0.02
N LYS A 151 -6.64 -16.07 1.27
CA LYS A 151 -7.36 -16.74 2.37
C LYS A 151 -7.80 -15.74 3.45
N ALA A 152 -7.50 -14.47 3.29
CA ALA A 152 -8.01 -13.43 4.16
C ALA A 152 -9.51 -13.22 3.89
N SER A 153 -10.27 -12.87 4.92
CA SER A 153 -11.59 -12.28 4.74
C SER A 153 -11.47 -10.82 4.27
N ARG A 154 -12.53 -10.30 3.69
CA ARG A 154 -12.56 -8.88 3.31
C ARG A 154 -12.26 -7.98 4.50
N TYR A 155 -11.30 -7.06 4.34
CA TYR A 155 -10.76 -6.18 5.38
C TYR A 155 -10.12 -6.91 6.56
N GLY A 156 -9.82 -8.20 6.45
CA GLY A 156 -9.23 -9.02 7.49
C GLY A 156 -7.71 -9.17 7.35
N PHE A 157 -7.07 -9.47 8.47
CA PHE A 157 -5.70 -9.99 8.46
C PHE A 157 -5.68 -11.39 7.85
N GLY A 158 -4.55 -11.82 7.30
CA GLY A 158 -4.39 -13.10 6.63
C GLY A 158 -3.67 -12.96 5.30
N THR A 159 -3.85 -13.93 4.40
CA THR A 159 -3.08 -14.00 3.17
C THR A 159 -3.76 -13.34 1.98
N TYR A 160 -2.95 -12.55 1.27
CA TYR A 160 -3.25 -11.89 0.01
C TYR A 160 -2.29 -12.38 -1.07
N MET A 161 -2.62 -12.19 -2.34
CA MET A 161 -1.80 -12.69 -3.45
C MET A 161 -1.61 -11.62 -4.51
N ALA A 162 -0.38 -11.46 -4.97
CA ALA A 162 -0.02 -10.74 -6.19
C ALA A 162 0.40 -11.74 -7.27
N LYS A 163 0.12 -11.42 -8.53
CA LYS A 163 0.52 -12.26 -9.68
C LYS A 163 2.04 -12.27 -9.91
N ASP A 164 2.70 -11.15 -9.58
CA ASP A 164 4.13 -10.90 -9.74
C ASP A 164 4.62 -9.89 -8.69
N TYR A 165 5.93 -9.63 -8.68
CA TYR A 165 6.54 -8.69 -7.76
C TYR A 165 6.10 -7.24 -8.01
N ASP A 166 5.90 -6.85 -9.29
CA ASP A 166 5.45 -5.51 -9.64
C ASP A 166 4.07 -5.19 -9.06
N GLU A 167 3.13 -6.15 -9.11
CA GLU A 167 1.81 -5.98 -8.48
C GLU A 167 1.92 -5.93 -6.96
N LEU A 168 2.81 -6.73 -6.37
CA LEU A 168 3.02 -6.71 -4.91
C LEU A 168 3.47 -5.34 -4.41
N ILE A 169 4.47 -4.74 -5.07
CA ILE A 169 5.01 -3.45 -4.62
C ILE A 169 4.16 -2.25 -5.04
N ASP A 170 3.30 -2.41 -6.05
CA ASP A 170 2.37 -1.37 -6.52
C ASP A 170 0.98 -1.45 -5.83
N SER A 171 0.91 -2.17 -4.71
CA SER A 171 -0.32 -2.36 -3.93
C SER A 171 -0.08 -1.98 -2.47
N PRO A 172 -0.29 -0.72 -2.10
CA PRO A 172 -0.19 -0.28 -0.70
C PRO A 172 -1.15 -1.02 0.21
N VAL A 173 -0.81 -1.02 1.49
CA VAL A 173 -1.65 -1.59 2.55
C VAL A 173 -1.83 -0.58 3.67
N GLU A 174 -3.06 -0.38 4.10
CA GLU A 174 -3.41 0.34 5.32
C GLU A 174 -4.00 -0.63 6.34
N MET A 175 -3.57 -0.51 7.58
CA MET A 175 -4.06 -1.27 8.73
C MET A 175 -4.46 -0.32 9.84
N GLY A 176 -5.69 -0.41 10.32
CA GLY A 176 -6.17 0.49 11.37
C GLY A 176 -7.69 0.58 11.45
N ASN A 177 -8.15 1.58 12.18
CA ASN A 177 -9.57 1.90 12.33
C ASN A 177 -9.97 3.03 11.36
N PHE A 178 -9.73 2.81 10.07
CA PHE A 178 -10.09 3.77 9.03
C PHE A 178 -11.61 3.87 8.85
N ILE A 179 -12.07 5.06 8.45
CA ILE A 179 -13.45 5.27 7.97
C ILE A 179 -13.51 4.73 6.55
N LEU A 180 -14.47 3.86 6.27
CA LEU A 180 -14.65 3.24 4.96
C LEU A 180 -15.86 3.82 4.26
N GLY A 181 -15.65 4.42 3.08
CA GLY A 181 -16.68 4.76 2.11
C GLY A 181 -16.63 3.81 0.92
N GLN A 182 -17.79 3.60 0.28
CA GLN A 182 -17.94 2.68 -0.85
C GLN A 182 -18.89 3.26 -1.87
N PHE A 183 -18.51 3.17 -3.13
CA PHE A 183 -19.37 3.54 -4.26
C PHE A 183 -19.05 2.67 -5.47
N GLU A 184 -19.91 2.74 -6.47
CA GLU A 184 -19.69 2.08 -7.75
C GLU A 184 -19.57 3.14 -8.84
N ALA A 185 -18.60 3.01 -9.74
CA ALA A 185 -18.45 3.83 -10.92
C ALA A 185 -18.37 2.92 -12.15
N CYS A 186 -19.34 3.08 -13.07
CA CYS A 186 -19.47 2.26 -14.29
C CYS A 186 -19.40 0.74 -14.01
N GLY A 187 -20.04 0.27 -12.94
CA GLY A 187 -20.09 -1.15 -12.57
C GLY A 187 -18.82 -1.68 -11.87
N VAL A 188 -17.85 -0.81 -11.55
CA VAL A 188 -16.63 -1.17 -10.84
C VAL A 188 -16.71 -0.66 -9.40
N PRO A 189 -16.49 -1.52 -8.39
CA PRO A 189 -16.43 -1.12 -6.99
C PRO A 189 -15.25 -0.19 -6.71
N HIS A 190 -15.52 0.91 -6.03
CA HIS A 190 -14.54 1.86 -5.53
C HIS A 190 -14.68 2.00 -4.03
N GLU A 191 -13.55 2.15 -3.36
CA GLU A 191 -13.48 2.30 -1.92
C GLU A 191 -12.61 3.50 -1.55
N ILE A 192 -12.97 4.15 -0.45
CA ILE A 192 -12.14 5.17 0.16
C ILE A 192 -11.94 4.83 1.63
N ALA A 193 -10.67 4.67 2.02
CA ALA A 193 -10.26 4.46 3.41
C ALA A 193 -9.64 5.74 3.95
N ILE A 194 -10.30 6.36 4.93
CA ILE A 194 -9.85 7.62 5.52
C ILE A 194 -9.29 7.33 6.91
N THR A 195 -7.99 7.53 7.07
CA THR A 195 -7.25 7.35 8.31
C THR A 195 -6.98 8.69 8.96
N GLY A 196 -7.22 8.78 10.26
CA GLY A 196 -7.11 10.00 11.05
C GLY A 196 -8.45 10.47 11.63
N LYS A 197 -8.39 11.51 12.46
CA LYS A 197 -9.59 12.03 13.14
C LYS A 197 -10.28 13.11 12.30
N VAL A 198 -11.46 12.81 11.79
CA VAL A 198 -12.28 13.75 11.02
C VAL A 198 -13.68 13.79 11.63
N PRO A 199 -13.93 14.66 12.62
CA PRO A 199 -15.23 14.78 13.24
C PRO A 199 -16.25 15.33 12.25
N ASN A 200 -17.48 14.81 12.30
CA ASN A 200 -18.62 15.22 11.45
C ASN A 200 -18.37 15.13 9.95
N LEU A 201 -17.55 14.19 9.51
CA LEU A 201 -17.26 13.96 8.10
C LEU A 201 -18.55 13.71 7.30
N ASP A 202 -18.71 14.43 6.18
CA ASP A 202 -19.74 14.16 5.18
C ASP A 202 -19.22 13.14 4.15
N LEU A 203 -19.16 11.88 4.59
CA LEU A 203 -18.65 10.77 3.77
C LEU A 203 -19.49 10.58 2.50
N LYS A 204 -20.81 10.74 2.62
CA LYS A 204 -21.74 10.57 1.48
C LYS A 204 -21.44 11.55 0.36
N ARG A 205 -21.14 12.79 0.69
CA ARG A 205 -20.74 13.81 -0.28
C ARG A 205 -19.46 13.42 -1.01
N ILE A 206 -18.47 12.91 -0.29
CA ILE A 206 -17.21 12.43 -0.90
C ILE A 206 -17.49 11.27 -1.86
N GLU A 207 -18.28 10.29 -1.45
CA GLU A 207 -18.64 9.14 -2.31
C GLU A 207 -19.35 9.59 -3.59
N ASP A 208 -20.29 10.53 -3.49
CA ASP A 208 -21.05 11.03 -4.64
C ASP A 208 -20.20 11.85 -5.60
N ASP A 209 -19.28 12.66 -5.08
CA ASP A 209 -18.39 13.48 -5.90
C ASP A 209 -17.28 12.64 -6.55
N LEU A 210 -16.68 11.68 -5.83
CA LEU A 210 -15.71 10.75 -6.39
C LEU A 210 -16.32 9.84 -7.45
N ARG A 211 -17.57 9.38 -7.26
CA ARG A 211 -18.25 8.61 -8.29
C ARG A 211 -18.34 9.37 -9.60
N LYS A 212 -18.76 10.65 -9.58
CA LYS A 212 -18.84 11.49 -10.79
C LYS A 212 -17.48 11.64 -11.47
N ILE A 213 -16.42 11.85 -10.69
CA ILE A 213 -15.05 11.96 -11.20
C ILE A 213 -14.66 10.66 -11.90
N CYS A 214 -14.76 9.52 -11.20
CA CYS A 214 -14.37 8.22 -11.74
C CYS A 214 -15.19 7.83 -12.97
N GLU A 215 -16.52 8.06 -12.98
CA GLU A 215 -17.38 7.81 -14.14
C GLU A 215 -16.97 8.67 -15.34
N THR A 216 -16.61 9.93 -15.12
CA THR A 216 -16.14 10.83 -16.16
C THR A 216 -14.84 10.35 -16.76
N GLU A 217 -13.85 9.97 -15.95
CA GLU A 217 -12.56 9.47 -16.40
C GLU A 217 -12.68 8.12 -17.11
N ILE A 218 -13.46 7.18 -16.56
CA ILE A 218 -13.73 5.90 -17.20
C ILE A 218 -14.35 6.11 -18.58
N THR A 219 -15.34 7.00 -18.69
CA THR A 219 -15.99 7.27 -19.97
C THR A 219 -15.06 7.97 -20.96
N LEU A 220 -14.13 8.80 -20.48
CA LEU A 220 -13.14 9.48 -21.32
C LEU A 220 -12.15 8.51 -21.94
N PHE A 221 -11.59 7.59 -21.13
CA PHE A 221 -10.56 6.66 -21.59
C PHE A 221 -11.11 5.36 -22.21
N GLU A 222 -12.31 4.98 -21.81
CA GLU A 222 -12.97 3.74 -22.24
C GLU A 222 -14.36 4.05 -22.84
N PRO A 223 -14.44 4.89 -23.89
CA PRO A 223 -15.72 5.39 -24.40
C PRO A 223 -16.61 4.26 -24.95
N GLU A 224 -16.03 3.17 -25.47
CA GLU A 224 -16.77 2.05 -26.03
C GLU A 224 -17.23 1.06 -24.96
N THR A 225 -16.33 0.67 -24.08
CA THR A 225 -16.58 -0.37 -23.07
C THR A 225 -17.21 0.18 -21.80
N ARG A 226 -16.93 1.43 -21.46
CA ARG A 226 -17.25 2.10 -20.19
C ARG A 226 -16.86 1.27 -18.96
N LYS A 227 -15.71 0.59 -19.04
CA LYS A 227 -15.18 -0.25 -17.97
C LYS A 227 -13.77 0.17 -17.61
N ALA A 228 -13.55 0.47 -16.34
CA ALA A 228 -12.21 0.68 -15.84
C ALA A 228 -11.35 -0.60 -16.02
N PRO A 229 -10.04 -0.45 -16.27
CA PRO A 229 -9.12 -1.59 -16.45
C PRO A 229 -8.74 -2.27 -15.13
N VAL A 230 -9.57 -2.12 -14.11
CA VAL A 230 -9.41 -2.69 -12.76
C VAL A 230 -10.71 -3.34 -12.33
N SER A 231 -10.63 -4.38 -11.51
CA SER A 231 -11.81 -5.03 -10.92
C SER A 231 -12.32 -4.31 -9.66
N ARG A 232 -11.49 -3.44 -9.09
CA ARG A 232 -11.74 -2.65 -7.89
C ARG A 232 -10.69 -1.54 -7.80
N TYR A 233 -11.07 -0.38 -7.22
CA TYR A 233 -10.14 0.72 -6.98
C TYR A 233 -10.21 1.19 -5.52
N VAL A 234 -9.05 1.54 -4.93
CA VAL A 234 -8.96 1.97 -3.53
C VAL A 234 -8.28 3.33 -3.43
N PHE A 235 -8.96 4.29 -2.81
CA PHE A 235 -8.38 5.55 -2.36
C PHE A 235 -7.94 5.41 -0.90
N PHE A 236 -6.64 5.50 -0.63
CA PHE A 236 -6.10 5.63 0.73
C PHE A 236 -5.94 7.11 1.05
N VAL A 237 -6.55 7.58 2.11
CA VAL A 237 -6.49 9.00 2.50
C VAL A 237 -5.97 9.12 3.92
N MET A 238 -4.76 9.61 4.08
CA MET A 238 -4.21 9.98 5.38
C MET A 238 -4.51 11.45 5.66
N VAL A 239 -5.20 11.70 6.78
CA VAL A 239 -5.63 13.04 7.18
C VAL A 239 -4.74 13.56 8.29
N VAL A 240 -4.09 14.68 8.03
CA VAL A 240 -3.19 15.38 8.97
C VAL A 240 -3.66 16.80 9.24
N LYS A 241 -2.96 17.52 10.11
CA LYS A 241 -3.27 18.93 10.38
C LYS A 241 -3.06 19.79 9.14
N ASN A 242 -1.88 19.65 8.50
CA ASN A 242 -1.50 20.32 7.27
C ASN A 242 -0.74 19.32 6.40
N GLY A 243 -1.23 19.04 5.22
CA GLY A 243 -0.59 18.10 4.30
C GLY A 243 -1.26 18.12 2.93
N TYR A 244 -0.48 17.78 1.92
CA TYR A 244 -0.93 17.62 0.56
C TYR A 244 0.04 16.72 -0.20
N GLY A 245 -0.46 15.70 -0.87
CA GLY A 245 0.33 14.82 -1.71
C GLY A 245 -0.47 13.63 -2.20
N GLY A 246 -0.06 13.09 -3.33
CA GLY A 246 -0.62 11.89 -3.92
C GLY A 246 0.49 11.00 -4.49
N LEU A 247 0.15 9.75 -4.67
CA LEU A 247 0.95 8.76 -5.36
C LEU A 247 0.02 7.75 -6.02
N GLU A 248 0.13 7.67 -7.33
CA GLU A 248 -0.63 6.78 -8.16
C GLU A 248 -0.17 5.32 -8.08
N HIS A 249 -1.13 4.39 -8.15
CA HIS A 249 -0.93 2.95 -8.28
C HIS A 249 -1.86 2.38 -9.35
N ARG A 250 -1.64 1.13 -9.79
CA ARG A 250 -2.44 0.52 -10.88
C ARG A 250 -3.92 0.35 -10.54
N ALA A 251 -4.24 0.08 -9.28
CA ALA A 251 -5.60 -0.18 -8.80
C ALA A 251 -5.93 0.56 -7.51
N SER A 252 -5.14 1.60 -7.20
CA SER A 252 -5.33 2.41 -6.00
C SER A 252 -4.55 3.71 -6.09
N THR A 253 -4.75 4.59 -5.13
CA THR A 253 -3.91 5.78 -4.90
C THR A 253 -3.75 6.05 -3.42
N ALA A 254 -2.57 6.50 -3.02
CA ALA A 254 -2.31 6.98 -1.67
C ALA A 254 -2.31 8.51 -1.65
N LEU A 255 -3.11 9.08 -0.77
CA LEU A 255 -3.34 10.52 -0.66
C LEU A 255 -3.03 11.01 0.77
N LEU A 256 -2.47 12.20 0.86
CA LEU A 256 -2.27 12.94 2.10
C LEU A 256 -3.00 14.27 1.98
N CYS A 257 -3.90 14.59 2.89
CA CYS A 257 -4.63 15.86 2.87
C CYS A 257 -4.76 16.48 4.26
N SER A 258 -5.04 17.79 4.26
CA SER A 258 -5.38 18.51 5.48
C SER A 258 -6.81 18.15 5.93
N ARG A 259 -7.03 18.13 7.24
CA ARG A 259 -8.37 17.88 7.81
C ARG A 259 -9.40 18.90 7.33
N SER A 260 -8.99 20.16 7.14
CA SER A 260 -9.85 21.23 6.61
C SER A 260 -10.30 21.01 5.17
N SER A 261 -9.58 20.16 4.43
CA SER A 261 -9.91 19.85 3.01
C SER A 261 -11.07 18.88 2.86
N LEU A 262 -11.55 18.25 3.95
CA LEU A 262 -12.65 17.31 3.89
C LEU A 262 -13.99 17.96 4.27
N PRO A 263 -15.11 17.58 3.62
CA PRO A 263 -16.40 18.18 3.87
C PRO A 263 -16.97 17.75 5.22
N SER A 264 -17.66 18.68 5.89
CA SER A 264 -18.33 18.43 7.17
C SER A 264 -19.84 18.58 7.03
N LYS A 265 -20.60 17.70 7.67
CA LYS A 265 -22.07 17.75 7.71
C LYS A 265 -22.60 19.07 8.25
N ASN A 266 -21.89 19.70 9.19
CA ASN A 266 -22.30 20.98 9.77
C ASN A 266 -22.20 22.17 8.80
N ARG A 267 -21.44 22.02 7.70
CA ARG A 267 -21.32 23.04 6.64
C ARG A 267 -22.40 22.94 5.56
N ALA A 268 -23.09 21.81 5.47
CA ALA A 268 -24.14 21.56 4.45
C ALA A 268 -25.41 22.43 4.63
N GLU A 269 -25.58 23.09 5.79
CA GLU A 269 -26.79 23.86 6.12
C GLU A 269 -26.79 25.31 5.58
N ASN A 270 -25.69 25.76 4.93
CA ASN A 270 -25.66 27.10 4.33
C ASN A 270 -25.48 27.04 2.79
N PRO A 271 -26.60 27.11 2.01
CA PRO A 271 -26.58 27.06 0.55
C PRO A 271 -25.82 28.21 -0.14
N GLN A 272 -25.55 29.29 0.58
CA GLN A 272 -24.82 30.47 0.06
C GLN A 272 -23.32 30.41 0.33
N GLN A 273 -22.85 29.34 0.96
CA GLN A 273 -21.43 29.20 1.25
C GLN A 273 -20.65 28.94 -0.06
N LYS A 274 -19.75 29.86 -0.35
CA LYS A 274 -18.72 29.79 -1.40
C LYS A 274 -18.18 28.36 -1.53
N ILE A 275 -18.00 27.88 -2.74
CA ILE A 275 -17.34 26.60 -3.02
C ILE A 275 -16.09 26.52 -2.14
N ASP A 276 -15.99 25.44 -1.35
CA ASP A 276 -14.86 25.25 -0.45
C ASP A 276 -13.62 24.92 -1.30
N GLU A 277 -12.74 25.91 -1.49
CA GLU A 277 -11.56 25.79 -2.34
C GLU A 277 -10.65 24.64 -1.86
N ASP A 278 -10.55 24.42 -0.55
CA ASP A 278 -9.78 23.32 0.03
C ASP A 278 -10.37 21.95 -0.35
N TYR A 279 -11.70 21.83 -0.36
CA TYR A 279 -12.35 20.59 -0.79
C TYR A 279 -12.22 20.37 -2.30
N LEU A 280 -12.31 21.41 -3.10
CA LEU A 280 -12.06 21.31 -4.54
C LEU A 280 -10.62 20.88 -4.83
N GLN A 281 -9.65 21.37 -4.06
CA GLN A 281 -8.26 20.95 -4.19
C GLN A 281 -8.11 19.45 -3.85
N PHE A 282 -8.79 18.96 -2.82
CA PHE A 282 -8.81 17.52 -2.49
C PHE A 282 -9.43 16.69 -3.62
N LEU A 283 -10.57 17.11 -4.16
CA LEU A 283 -11.20 16.42 -5.30
C LEU A 283 -10.31 16.45 -6.54
N GLY A 284 -9.65 17.57 -6.81
CA GLY A 284 -8.67 17.70 -7.88
C GLY A 284 -7.49 16.75 -7.73
N LEU A 285 -6.98 16.55 -6.49
CA LEU A 285 -5.95 15.57 -6.20
C LEU A 285 -6.46 14.15 -6.45
N CYS A 286 -7.65 13.79 -5.97
CA CYS A 286 -8.26 12.49 -6.23
C CYS A 286 -8.41 12.20 -7.73
N SER A 287 -8.87 13.19 -8.50
CA SER A 287 -8.98 13.11 -9.96
C SER A 287 -7.61 12.92 -10.63
N HIS A 288 -6.63 13.73 -10.24
CA HIS A 288 -5.27 13.63 -10.77
C HIS A 288 -4.68 12.23 -10.61
N GLU A 289 -4.79 11.67 -9.42
CA GLU A 289 -4.23 10.35 -9.12
C GLU A 289 -5.06 9.22 -9.75
N CYS A 290 -6.38 9.34 -9.83
CA CYS A 290 -7.24 8.36 -10.50
C CYS A 290 -6.97 8.34 -12.01
N PHE A 291 -6.73 9.50 -12.62
CA PHE A 291 -6.37 9.65 -14.03
C PHE A 291 -5.13 8.83 -14.40
N HIS A 292 -4.17 8.70 -13.49
CA HIS A 292 -2.98 7.88 -13.68
C HIS A 292 -3.26 6.37 -13.82
N THR A 293 -4.46 5.92 -13.51
CA THR A 293 -4.88 4.53 -13.83
C THR A 293 -4.68 4.22 -15.32
N TRP A 294 -4.85 5.20 -16.18
CA TRP A 294 -4.58 5.12 -17.61
C TRP A 294 -3.25 5.79 -17.98
N ASN A 295 -3.18 7.09 -17.82
CA ASN A 295 -1.99 7.88 -18.17
C ASN A 295 -0.88 7.64 -17.14
N VAL A 296 0.20 7.00 -17.55
CA VAL A 296 1.36 6.48 -16.81
C VAL A 296 1.29 4.98 -16.50
N LYS A 297 0.16 4.45 -16.03
CA LYS A 297 0.12 3.02 -15.65
C LYS A 297 -0.21 2.08 -16.81
N ARG A 298 -0.81 2.60 -17.90
CA ARG A 298 -1.24 1.79 -19.06
C ARG A 298 -0.99 2.43 -20.44
N ILE A 299 -0.76 3.73 -20.48
CA ILE A 299 -0.47 4.48 -21.72
C ILE A 299 0.93 5.08 -21.61
#